data_318a1012ef24d80a34cf8e7b2f894ea4
#
_entry.id   318a1012ef24d80a34cf8e7b2f894ea4
#
_cell.length_a   1.000
_cell.length_b   1.000
_cell.length_c   1.000
_cell.angle_alpha   90.00
_cell.angle_beta   90.00
_cell.angle_gamma   90.00
#
_symmetry.space_group_name_H-M   'P 1'
#
loop_
_entity.id
_entity.type
_entity.pdbx_description
1 polymer ?
#
loop_
_entity_poly.entity_id
_entity_poly.type
_entity_poly.pdbx_seq_one_letter_code
_entity_poly.pdbx_strand_id
1 'polypeptide(L)'
;MGNMQVISNYESLSALTGQMREAAMQGEWDRLASIEQQCGQQVAAMRPADATAALDEPTRQRKIQLIKKILADDAEIRNRTETWMEQLQRIMQSNRQEQRLQQAYGHL
;
A
#
# COMPACT_ATOMS: atom_id res chain seq x y z
N MET A 1 -16.72 12.67 -22.14
CA MET A 1 -15.65 13.37 -21.41
C MET A 1 -15.42 12.81 -20.02
N GLY A 2 -16.45 12.50 -19.23
CA GLY A 2 -16.30 11.92 -17.89
C GLY A 2 -15.57 10.58 -17.87
N ASN A 3 -15.71 9.78 -18.94
CA ASN A 3 -15.11 8.44 -19.05
C ASN A 3 -13.57 8.49 -19.10
N MET A 4 -13.01 9.46 -19.83
CA MET A 4 -11.56 9.61 -19.92
C MET A 4 -10.96 10.06 -18.59
N GLN A 5 -11.67 10.92 -17.85
CA GLN A 5 -11.23 11.36 -16.53
C GLN A 5 -11.21 10.20 -15.52
N VAL A 6 -12.24 9.34 -15.54
CA VAL A 6 -12.30 8.17 -14.67
C VAL A 6 -11.13 7.23 -14.95
N ILE A 7 -10.88 6.89 -16.22
CA ILE A 7 -9.77 5.99 -16.58
C ILE A 7 -8.43 6.61 -16.25
N SER A 8 -8.23 7.88 -16.54
CA SER A 8 -7.00 8.60 -16.19
C SER A 8 -6.74 8.56 -14.69
N ASN A 9 -7.77 8.74 -13.87
CA ASN A 9 -7.68 8.65 -12.42
C ASN A 9 -7.24 7.27 -11.95
N TYR A 10 -7.82 6.20 -12.50
CA TYR A 10 -7.44 4.83 -12.14
C TYR A 10 -6.05 4.47 -12.65
N GLU A 11 -5.64 4.99 -13.80
CA GLU A 11 -4.27 4.81 -14.30
C GLU A 11 -3.25 5.47 -13.36
N SER A 12 -3.54 6.68 -12.90
CA SER A 12 -2.70 7.38 -11.93
C SER A 12 -2.61 6.61 -10.61
N LEU A 13 -3.74 6.11 -10.12
CA LEU A 13 -3.78 5.30 -8.90
C LEU A 13 -2.99 4.00 -9.08
N SER A 14 -3.14 3.33 -10.21
CA SER A 14 -2.39 2.11 -10.55
C SER A 14 -0.88 2.36 -10.58
N ALA A 15 -0.44 3.50 -11.10
CA ALA A 15 0.97 3.87 -11.10
C ALA A 15 1.49 4.06 -9.66
N LEU A 16 0.70 4.70 -8.80
CA LEU A 16 1.07 4.89 -7.39
C LEU A 16 1.15 3.56 -6.64
N THR A 17 0.18 2.66 -6.84
CA THR A 17 0.21 1.34 -6.18
C THR A 17 1.38 0.49 -6.66
N GLY A 18 1.76 0.61 -7.93
CA GLY A 18 2.96 -0.03 -8.47
C GLY A 18 4.24 0.46 -7.78
N GLN A 19 4.34 1.77 -7.56
CA GLN A 19 5.46 2.37 -6.82
C GLN A 19 5.47 1.93 -5.36
N MET A 20 4.30 1.85 -4.72
CA MET A 20 4.17 1.34 -3.35
C MET A 20 4.65 -0.10 -3.24
N ARG A 21 4.23 -0.95 -4.17
CA ARG A 21 4.66 -2.36 -4.22
C ARG A 21 6.18 -2.44 -4.33
N GLU A 22 6.78 -1.67 -5.21
CA GLU A 22 8.23 -1.64 -5.38
C GLU A 22 8.95 -1.17 -4.11
N ALA A 23 8.45 -0.11 -3.48
CA ALA A 23 9.01 0.38 -2.22
C ALA A 23 8.93 -0.68 -1.12
N ALA A 24 7.80 -1.39 -1.02
CA ALA A 24 7.62 -2.48 -0.05
C ALA A 24 8.59 -3.64 -0.32
N MET A 25 8.79 -4.01 -1.58
CA MET A 25 9.72 -5.06 -1.97
C MET A 25 11.16 -4.72 -1.62
N GLN A 26 11.54 -3.45 -1.69
CA GLN A 26 12.88 -2.96 -1.38
C GLN A 26 13.06 -2.59 0.10
N GLY A 27 12.00 -2.64 0.89
CA GLY A 27 12.06 -2.27 2.30
C GLY A 27 12.16 -0.77 2.54
N GLU A 28 11.77 0.05 1.57
CA GLU A 28 11.79 1.51 1.65
C GLU A 28 10.49 2.00 2.32
N TRP A 29 10.39 1.82 3.63
CA TRP A 29 9.14 2.06 4.38
C TRP A 29 8.73 3.53 4.43
N ASP A 30 9.69 4.46 4.51
CA ASP A 30 9.40 5.90 4.49
C ASP A 30 8.82 6.32 3.14
N ARG A 31 9.38 5.79 2.06
CA ARG A 31 8.88 6.02 0.72
C ARG A 31 7.47 5.44 0.55
N LEU A 32 7.26 4.22 1.06
CA LEU A 32 5.95 3.58 1.06
C LEU A 32 4.90 4.45 1.76
N ALA A 33 5.21 4.97 2.94
CA ALA A 33 4.31 5.82 3.71
C ALA A 33 3.98 7.12 2.95
N SER A 34 4.96 7.73 2.30
CA SER A 34 4.77 8.94 1.49
C SER A 34 3.84 8.68 0.30
N ILE A 35 4.05 7.56 -0.40
CA ILE A 35 3.20 7.19 -1.55
C ILE A 35 1.79 6.83 -1.07
N GLU A 36 1.66 6.20 0.08
CA GLU A 36 0.35 5.88 0.68
C GLU A 36 -0.48 7.14 0.90
N GLN A 37 0.13 8.23 1.37
CA GLN A 37 -0.54 9.52 1.50
C GLN A 37 -1.01 10.04 0.14
N GLN A 38 -0.17 9.94 -0.87
CA GLN A 38 -0.53 10.34 -2.24
C GLN A 38 -1.70 9.51 -2.77
N CYS A 39 -1.70 8.20 -2.50
CA CYS A 39 -2.82 7.32 -2.87
C CYS A 39 -4.12 7.76 -2.20
N GLY A 40 -4.08 8.08 -0.91
CA GLY A 40 -5.26 8.57 -0.18
C GLY A 40 -5.82 9.85 -0.78
N GLN A 41 -4.96 10.78 -1.13
CA GLN A 41 -5.35 12.04 -1.79
C GLN A 41 -5.95 11.77 -3.18
N GLN A 42 -5.34 10.88 -3.95
CA GLN A 42 -5.82 10.49 -5.28
C GLN A 42 -7.21 9.86 -5.19
N VAL A 43 -7.42 8.93 -4.26
CA VAL A 43 -8.72 8.28 -4.05
C VAL A 43 -9.79 9.30 -3.68
N ALA A 44 -9.49 10.22 -2.78
CA ALA A 44 -10.43 11.28 -2.38
C ALA A 44 -10.79 12.17 -3.57
N ALA A 45 -9.82 12.52 -4.41
CA ALA A 45 -10.04 13.37 -5.57
C ALA A 45 -10.86 12.66 -6.67
N MET A 46 -10.79 11.33 -6.75
CA MET A 46 -11.50 10.52 -7.76
C MET A 46 -12.98 10.31 -7.46
N ARG A 47 -13.37 10.30 -6.19
CA ARG A 47 -14.73 9.92 -5.76
C ARG A 47 -15.85 10.67 -6.47
N PRO A 48 -15.80 12.01 -6.63
CA PRO A 48 -16.90 12.72 -7.29
C PRO A 48 -17.10 12.29 -8.74
N ALA A 49 -16.03 12.14 -9.50
CA ALA A 49 -16.09 11.71 -10.91
C ALA A 49 -16.58 10.27 -11.03
N ASP A 50 -16.08 9.38 -10.16
CA ASP A 50 -16.43 7.96 -10.17
C ASP A 50 -17.91 7.75 -9.84
N ALA A 51 -18.44 8.52 -8.88
CA ALA A 51 -19.82 8.40 -8.43
C ALA A 51 -20.84 8.80 -9.51
N THR A 52 -20.47 9.69 -10.44
CA THR A 52 -21.38 10.24 -11.45
C THR A 52 -21.13 9.72 -12.86
N ALA A 53 -20.09 8.95 -13.07
CA ALA A 53 -19.69 8.49 -14.41
C ALA A 53 -20.59 7.36 -14.92
N ALA A 54 -21.14 7.56 -16.12
CA ALA A 54 -21.79 6.49 -16.88
C ALA A 54 -20.75 5.97 -17.88
N LEU A 55 -20.28 4.74 -17.68
CA LEU A 55 -19.21 4.16 -18.50
C LEU A 55 -19.79 3.27 -19.60
N ASP A 56 -19.24 3.40 -20.82
CA ASP A 56 -19.49 2.42 -21.88
C ASP A 56 -18.78 1.09 -21.56
N GLU A 57 -19.10 0.05 -22.29
CA GLU A 57 -18.57 -1.29 -21.97
C GLU A 57 -17.03 -1.38 -22.08
N PRO A 58 -16.36 -0.89 -23.14
CA PRO A 58 -14.90 -0.93 -23.20
C PRO A 58 -14.22 -0.18 -22.05
N THR A 59 -14.74 0.98 -21.70
CA THR A 59 -14.20 1.81 -20.61
C THR A 59 -14.40 1.10 -19.26
N ARG A 60 -15.57 0.51 -19.06
CA ARG A 60 -15.87 -0.27 -17.87
C ARG A 60 -14.92 -1.45 -17.70
N GLN A 61 -14.63 -2.17 -18.80
CA GLN A 61 -13.69 -3.29 -18.79
C GLN A 61 -12.29 -2.81 -18.45
N ARG A 62 -11.86 -1.68 -18.99
CA ARG A 62 -10.55 -1.08 -18.65
C ARG A 62 -10.47 -0.72 -17.17
N LYS A 63 -11.52 -0.12 -16.61
CA LYS A 63 -11.61 0.20 -15.20
C LYS A 63 -11.46 -1.05 -14.34
N ILE A 64 -12.16 -2.13 -14.69
CA ILE A 64 -12.09 -3.40 -13.97
C ILE A 64 -10.66 -3.97 -13.99
N GLN A 65 -9.99 -3.92 -15.13
CA GLN A 65 -8.60 -4.38 -15.24
C GLN A 65 -7.66 -3.58 -14.35
N LEU A 66 -7.82 -2.27 -14.30
CA LEU A 66 -7.02 -1.39 -13.44
C LEU A 66 -7.28 -1.66 -11.96
N ILE A 67 -8.54 -1.86 -11.57
CA ILE A 67 -8.89 -2.22 -10.19
C ILE A 67 -8.25 -3.55 -9.81
N LYS A 68 -8.29 -4.56 -10.68
CA LYS A 68 -7.66 -5.85 -10.41
C LYS A 68 -6.16 -5.72 -10.19
N LYS A 69 -5.47 -4.90 -11.00
CA LYS A 69 -4.04 -4.63 -10.84
C LYS A 69 -3.76 -3.93 -9.50
N ILE A 70 -4.55 -2.92 -9.16
CA ILE A 70 -4.41 -2.18 -7.90
C ILE A 70 -4.58 -3.13 -6.70
N LEU A 71 -5.57 -4.01 -6.75
CA LEU A 71 -5.80 -5.00 -5.69
C LEU A 71 -4.66 -6.01 -5.58
N ALA A 72 -4.09 -6.42 -6.72
CA ALA A 72 -2.94 -7.33 -6.72
C ALA A 72 -1.70 -6.66 -6.12
N ASP A 73 -1.45 -5.39 -6.45
CA ASP A 73 -0.36 -4.61 -5.85
C ASP A 73 -0.56 -4.48 -4.34
N ASP A 74 -1.79 -4.20 -3.90
CA ASP A 74 -2.13 -4.07 -2.48
C ASP A 74 -1.88 -5.37 -1.71
N ALA A 75 -2.25 -6.51 -2.30
CA ALA A 75 -2.03 -7.82 -1.70
C ALA A 75 -0.52 -8.08 -1.50
N GLU A 76 0.30 -7.74 -2.48
CA GLU A 76 1.75 -7.90 -2.40
C GLU A 76 2.34 -6.97 -1.33
N ILE A 77 1.87 -5.73 -1.25
CA ILE A 77 2.29 -4.77 -0.24
C ILE A 77 1.98 -5.32 1.16
N ARG A 78 0.77 -5.83 1.38
CA ARG A 78 0.36 -6.41 2.68
C ARG A 78 1.24 -7.59 3.06
N ASN A 79 1.53 -8.48 2.10
CA ASN A 79 2.43 -9.61 2.34
C ASN A 79 3.80 -9.14 2.85
N ARG A 80 4.35 -8.12 2.24
CA ARG A 80 5.68 -7.59 2.61
C ARG A 80 5.64 -6.89 3.96
N THR A 81 4.61 -6.11 4.23
CA THR A 81 4.46 -5.40 5.52
C THR A 81 4.20 -6.38 6.65
N GLU A 82 3.40 -7.40 6.46
CA GLU A 82 3.16 -8.44 7.46
C GLU A 82 4.45 -9.18 7.80
N THR A 83 5.22 -9.57 6.81
CA THR A 83 6.53 -10.22 7.01
C THR A 83 7.47 -9.33 7.82
N TRP A 84 7.53 -8.05 7.47
CA TRP A 84 8.35 -7.07 8.19
C TRP A 84 7.88 -6.91 9.64
N MET A 85 6.58 -6.84 9.87
CA MET A 85 5.99 -6.75 11.22
C MET A 85 6.34 -7.98 12.06
N GLU A 86 6.27 -9.17 11.48
CA GLU A 86 6.66 -10.40 12.17
C GLU A 86 8.14 -10.37 12.58
N GLN A 87 9.01 -9.95 11.67
CA GLN A 87 10.44 -9.82 11.94
C GLN A 87 10.70 -8.80 13.05
N LEU A 88 10.00 -7.68 13.01
CA LEU A 88 10.13 -6.64 14.03
C LEU A 88 9.69 -7.16 15.40
N GLN A 89 8.58 -7.90 15.46
CA GLN A 89 8.10 -8.51 16.71
C GLN A 89 9.13 -9.47 17.29
N ARG A 90 9.79 -10.28 16.46
CA ARG A 90 10.85 -11.20 16.90
C ARG A 90 12.04 -10.43 17.49
N ILE A 91 12.46 -9.35 16.85
CA ILE A 91 13.53 -8.50 17.33
C ILE A 91 13.17 -7.89 18.69
N MET A 92 11.95 -7.38 18.82
CA MET A 92 11.46 -6.79 20.06
C MET A 92 11.39 -7.82 21.19
N GLN A 93 10.96 -9.04 20.92
CA GLN A 93 10.93 -10.13 21.91
C GLN A 93 12.34 -10.50 22.34
N SER A 94 13.28 -10.60 21.40
CA SER A 94 14.69 -10.88 21.70
C SER A 94 15.29 -9.80 22.60
N ASN A 95 15.03 -8.53 22.30
CA ASN A 95 15.49 -7.41 23.11
C ASN A 95 14.92 -7.44 24.52
N ARG A 96 13.65 -7.80 24.67
CA ARG A 96 13.03 -7.95 25.99
C ARG A 96 13.66 -9.08 26.80
N GLN A 97 13.99 -10.19 26.16
CA GLN A 97 14.69 -11.29 26.83
C GLN A 97 16.10 -10.85 27.27
N GLU A 98 16.84 -10.15 26.44
CA GLU A 98 18.14 -9.61 26.81
C GLU A 98 18.04 -8.65 27.98
N GLN A 99 17.07 -7.74 27.98
CA GLN A 99 16.84 -6.83 29.09
C GLN A 99 16.54 -7.57 30.40
N ARG A 100 15.72 -8.60 30.33
CA ARG A 100 15.40 -9.44 31.51
C ARG A 100 16.64 -10.14 32.05
N LEU A 101 17.46 -10.68 31.16
CA LEU A 101 18.72 -11.32 31.54
C LEU A 101 19.70 -10.33 32.18
N GLN A 102 19.83 -9.15 31.58
CA GLN A 102 20.67 -8.10 32.15
C GLN A 102 20.19 -7.66 33.51
N GLN A 103 18.87 -7.51 33.70
CA GLN A 103 18.30 -7.16 35.01
C GLN A 103 18.51 -8.28 36.03
N ALA A 104 18.42 -9.55 35.62
CA ALA A 104 18.62 -10.68 36.52
C ALA A 104 20.07 -10.84 36.94
N TYR A 105 21.04 -10.59 36.03
CA TYR A 105 22.46 -10.83 36.27
C TYR A 105 23.26 -9.54 36.48
N GLY A 106 22.71 -8.39 36.19
CA GLY A 106 23.37 -7.10 36.31
C GLY A 106 23.57 -6.64 37.76
N HIS A 107 22.94 -7.27 38.72
CA HIS A 107 23.08 -6.97 40.15
C HIS A 107 24.07 -7.88 40.86
N LEU A 108 24.67 -8.78 40.10
CA LEU A 108 25.70 -9.65 40.63
C LEU A 108 27.09 -9.00 40.43
#